data_d9e9898fcc2314de2f3292c6a4cb9468
#
_entry.id   d9e9898fcc2314de2f3292c6a4cb9468
#
_cell.length_a   1.000
_cell.length_b   1.000
_cell.length_c   1.000
_cell.angle_alpha   90.00
_cell.angle_beta   90.00
_cell.angle_gamma   90.00
#
_symmetry.space_group_name_H-M   'P 1'
#
loop_
_entity.id
_entity.type
_entity.pdbx_description
1 polymer ?
#
loop_
_entity_poly.entity_id
_entity_poly.type
_entity_poly.pdbx_seq_one_letter_code
_entity_poly.pdbx_strand_id
1 'polypeptide(L)'
;MATAAYPITNFTAGELSPLLEARVDLAQYANGCKTLENFLVHPQGGIYRRGGTKYIASVKTAAKKTRLVPFEFSTTQAYMLEFGENYIRVYKDGGQIETGSPSAPVEITTTYAEAELFELQFAQSADILYITHYNHDPAQLSRTSHTAWTLAASVFEDGPYLDENITDTTLTPSGTTGSINITASAVTGINGGTGFVAADVGRLIRIGHIAAEWQQNHSYSVGNVVRNSDRVYECIRAGT
;
A
#
# COMPACT_ATOMS: atom_id res chain seq x y z
N MET A 1 5.92 -29.05 -61.54
CA MET A 1 6.91 -29.50 -60.56
C MET A 1 6.22 -29.56 -59.18
N ALA A 2 6.23 -30.72 -58.54
CA ALA A 2 5.66 -30.80 -57.19
C ALA A 2 6.60 -30.14 -56.20
N THR A 3 6.11 -29.12 -55.50
CA THR A 3 6.86 -28.42 -54.45
C THR A 3 6.88 -29.32 -53.23
N ALA A 4 8.04 -29.82 -52.82
CA ALA A 4 8.19 -30.57 -51.58
C ALA A 4 8.05 -29.60 -50.39
N ALA A 5 7.01 -29.79 -49.57
CA ALA A 5 6.86 -29.09 -48.33
C ALA A 5 7.62 -29.83 -47.23
N TYR A 6 8.58 -29.17 -46.60
CA TYR A 6 9.26 -29.72 -45.40
C TYR A 6 8.38 -29.49 -44.18
N PRO A 7 8.00 -30.56 -43.45
CA PRO A 7 7.26 -30.39 -42.20
C PRO A 7 8.20 -29.82 -41.11
N ILE A 8 7.82 -28.69 -40.53
CA ILE A 8 8.45 -28.16 -39.32
C ILE A 8 7.72 -28.77 -38.11
N THR A 9 8.44 -29.54 -37.32
CA THR A 9 7.87 -30.28 -36.18
C THR A 9 8.31 -29.73 -34.81
N ASN A 10 9.26 -28.80 -34.82
CA ASN A 10 9.83 -28.26 -33.61
C ASN A 10 9.85 -26.71 -33.69
N PHE A 11 9.24 -26.09 -32.70
CA PHE A 11 9.15 -24.62 -32.56
C PHE A 11 9.74 -24.13 -31.24
N THR A 12 10.65 -24.89 -30.62
CA THR A 12 11.21 -24.56 -29.29
C THR A 12 11.95 -23.24 -29.23
N ALA A 13 12.45 -22.74 -30.36
CA ALA A 13 13.05 -21.40 -30.42
C ALA A 13 12.04 -20.27 -30.51
N GLY A 14 10.74 -20.59 -30.70
CA GLY A 14 9.68 -19.58 -30.74
C GLY A 14 9.75 -18.62 -31.94
N GLU A 15 9.36 -17.39 -31.73
CA GLU A 15 9.48 -16.33 -32.73
C GLU A 15 10.91 -15.77 -32.72
N LEU A 16 11.51 -15.75 -33.89
CA LEU A 16 12.88 -15.27 -34.09
C LEU A 16 12.91 -13.78 -34.35
N SER A 17 13.87 -13.10 -33.76
CA SER A 17 14.15 -11.70 -34.07
C SER A 17 14.43 -11.52 -35.56
N PRO A 18 13.94 -10.43 -36.20
CA PRO A 18 14.28 -10.09 -37.59
C PRO A 18 15.80 -10.02 -37.87
N LEU A 19 16.60 -9.73 -36.83
CA LEU A 19 18.06 -9.71 -36.92
C LEU A 19 18.69 -11.11 -37.15
N LEU A 20 17.92 -12.17 -36.90
CA LEU A 20 18.34 -13.56 -37.13
C LEU A 20 17.88 -14.08 -38.46
N GLU A 21 17.22 -13.30 -39.29
CA GLU A 21 16.75 -13.71 -40.59
C GLU A 21 17.94 -14.19 -41.47
N ALA A 22 17.78 -15.36 -42.12
CA ALA A 22 18.80 -16.04 -42.91
C ALA A 22 20.03 -16.57 -42.15
N ARG A 23 20.05 -16.54 -40.81
CA ARG A 23 21.14 -17.09 -39.99
C ARG A 23 20.99 -18.61 -39.84
N VAL A 24 21.14 -19.32 -40.95
CA VAL A 24 21.04 -20.80 -41.02
C VAL A 24 22.17 -21.52 -40.28
N ASP A 25 23.20 -20.80 -39.88
CA ASP A 25 24.32 -21.29 -39.06
C ASP A 25 23.91 -21.53 -37.58
N LEU A 26 22.76 -20.96 -37.16
CA LEU A 26 22.26 -21.10 -35.80
C LEU A 26 21.28 -22.28 -35.70
N ALA A 27 21.48 -23.15 -34.72
CA ALA A 27 20.58 -24.29 -34.47
C ALA A 27 19.14 -23.84 -34.16
N GLN A 28 18.96 -22.66 -33.53
CA GLN A 28 17.67 -22.07 -33.22
C GLN A 28 16.88 -21.68 -34.48
N TYR A 29 17.57 -21.38 -35.58
CA TYR A 29 16.93 -20.97 -36.83
C TYR A 29 16.02 -22.05 -37.40
N ALA A 30 16.43 -23.32 -37.33
CA ALA A 30 15.65 -24.48 -37.81
C ALA A 30 14.44 -24.78 -36.90
N ASN A 31 14.47 -24.35 -35.65
CA ASN A 31 13.45 -24.64 -34.63
C ASN A 31 12.61 -23.41 -34.28
N GLY A 32 12.68 -22.36 -35.08
CA GLY A 32 11.92 -21.12 -34.88
C GLY A 32 11.05 -20.76 -36.08
N CYS A 33 10.27 -19.73 -35.94
CA CYS A 33 9.46 -19.18 -37.02
C CYS A 33 9.54 -17.65 -37.02
N LYS A 34 9.14 -17.06 -38.15
CA LYS A 34 9.17 -15.61 -38.32
C LYS A 34 8.10 -14.89 -37.50
N THR A 35 6.94 -15.52 -37.32
CA THR A 35 5.79 -14.94 -36.61
C THR A 35 5.08 -16.05 -35.84
N LEU A 36 4.86 -15.85 -34.52
CA LEU A 36 4.19 -16.80 -33.64
C LEU A 36 3.14 -16.11 -32.75
N GLU A 37 2.23 -15.43 -33.38
CA GLU A 37 1.15 -14.73 -32.68
C GLU A 37 0.03 -15.68 -32.23
N ASN A 38 -0.40 -15.54 -30.97
CA ASN A 38 -1.49 -16.31 -30.35
C ASN A 38 -1.25 -17.82 -30.25
N PHE A 39 0.01 -18.25 -30.27
CA PHE A 39 0.41 -19.64 -30.00
C PHE A 39 1.35 -19.70 -28.79
N LEU A 40 1.31 -20.81 -28.10
CA LEU A 40 2.24 -21.17 -27.01
C LEU A 40 3.09 -22.34 -27.46
N VAL A 41 4.38 -22.23 -27.20
CA VAL A 41 5.35 -23.30 -27.55
C VAL A 41 5.35 -24.33 -26.44
N HIS A 42 5.22 -25.59 -26.84
CA HIS A 42 5.37 -26.71 -25.93
C HIS A 42 6.87 -27.08 -25.80
N PRO A 43 7.38 -27.41 -24.60
CA PRO A 43 8.77 -27.79 -24.39
C PRO A 43 9.22 -28.97 -25.29
N GLN A 44 8.27 -29.81 -25.71
CA GLN A 44 8.48 -30.94 -26.58
C GLN A 44 8.51 -30.57 -28.07
N GLY A 45 8.47 -29.31 -28.44
CA GLY A 45 8.60 -28.80 -29.81
C GLY A 45 7.32 -28.40 -30.52
N GLY A 46 6.16 -28.92 -30.10
CA GLY A 46 4.87 -28.56 -30.68
C GLY A 46 4.41 -27.15 -30.28
N ILE A 47 3.43 -26.63 -31.02
CA ILE A 47 2.73 -25.40 -30.68
C ILE A 47 1.25 -25.66 -30.51
N TYR A 48 0.62 -24.91 -29.59
CA TYR A 48 -0.82 -24.95 -29.43
C TYR A 48 -1.39 -23.54 -29.32
N ARG A 49 -2.63 -23.38 -29.72
CA ARG A 49 -3.30 -22.10 -29.70
C ARG A 49 -3.52 -21.68 -28.24
N ARG A 50 -3.18 -20.43 -27.92
CA ARG A 50 -3.48 -19.91 -26.58
C ARG A 50 -4.99 -19.92 -26.31
N GLY A 51 -5.35 -20.07 -25.04
CA GLY A 51 -6.74 -19.95 -24.60
C GLY A 51 -7.33 -18.59 -24.98
N GLY A 52 -8.63 -18.55 -25.18
CA GLY A 52 -9.38 -17.32 -25.36
C GLY A 52 -9.43 -16.48 -24.08
N THR A 53 -9.83 -15.23 -24.22
CA THR A 53 -10.13 -14.34 -23.10
C THR A 53 -11.63 -14.39 -22.79
N LYS A 54 -11.97 -14.37 -21.49
CA LYS A 54 -13.35 -14.28 -21.02
C LYS A 54 -13.56 -12.86 -20.49
N TYR A 55 -14.63 -12.20 -20.96
CA TYR A 55 -15.09 -10.96 -20.35
C TYR A 55 -15.64 -11.27 -18.95
N ILE A 56 -15.24 -10.46 -17.97
CA ILE A 56 -15.69 -10.61 -16.57
C ILE A 56 -16.62 -9.46 -16.19
N ALA A 57 -16.14 -8.23 -16.23
CA ALA A 57 -16.90 -7.04 -15.92
C ALA A 57 -16.26 -5.80 -16.55
N SER A 58 -17.02 -4.73 -16.66
CA SER A 58 -16.50 -3.42 -17.03
C SER A 58 -15.94 -2.71 -15.80
N VAL A 59 -14.86 -1.97 -16.00
CA VAL A 59 -14.34 -1.03 -14.99
C VAL A 59 -15.39 0.07 -14.74
N LYS A 60 -15.36 0.68 -13.54
CA LYS A 60 -16.33 1.72 -13.16
C LYS A 60 -16.36 2.90 -14.13
N THR A 61 -15.20 3.32 -14.61
CA THR A 61 -15.05 4.44 -15.52
C THR A 61 -14.18 4.02 -16.71
N ALA A 62 -14.79 3.65 -17.82
CA ALA A 62 -14.10 3.09 -18.99
C ALA A 62 -13.04 4.03 -19.61
N ALA A 63 -13.14 5.34 -19.39
CA ALA A 63 -12.19 6.33 -19.89
C ALA A 63 -10.93 6.45 -19.03
N LYS A 64 -10.86 5.79 -17.85
CA LYS A 64 -9.77 5.89 -16.89
C LYS A 64 -9.01 4.59 -16.77
N LYS A 65 -7.72 4.72 -16.49
CA LYS A 65 -6.85 3.57 -16.25
C LYS A 65 -7.19 2.93 -14.91
N THR A 66 -7.02 1.62 -14.84
CA THR A 66 -7.11 0.85 -13.60
C THR A 66 -5.88 -0.02 -13.46
N ARG A 67 -5.55 -0.40 -12.22
CA ARG A 67 -4.46 -1.32 -11.91
C ARG A 67 -5.01 -2.55 -11.21
N LEU A 68 -4.63 -3.72 -11.69
CA LEU A 68 -4.98 -4.99 -11.05
C LEU A 68 -3.88 -5.42 -10.08
N VAL A 69 -4.27 -5.76 -8.87
CA VAL A 69 -3.35 -6.19 -7.80
C VAL A 69 -3.84 -7.51 -7.24
N PRO A 70 -3.01 -8.56 -7.23
CA PRO A 70 -3.38 -9.83 -6.62
C PRO A 70 -3.43 -9.70 -5.09
N PHE A 71 -4.34 -10.46 -4.49
CA PHE A 71 -4.44 -10.65 -3.05
C PHE A 71 -4.64 -12.13 -2.75
N GLU A 72 -3.66 -12.77 -2.14
CA GLU A 72 -3.65 -14.19 -1.87
C GLU A 72 -3.96 -14.47 -0.40
N PHE A 73 -5.18 -14.94 -0.12
CA PHE A 73 -5.57 -15.33 1.23
C PHE A 73 -5.04 -16.72 1.61
N SER A 74 -5.08 -17.65 0.67
CA SER A 74 -4.59 -19.02 0.84
C SER A 74 -4.22 -19.63 -0.50
N THR A 75 -3.64 -20.82 -0.48
CA THR A 75 -3.30 -21.58 -1.69
C THR A 75 -4.49 -21.91 -2.60
N THR A 76 -5.71 -21.89 -2.04
CA THR A 76 -6.95 -22.20 -2.77
C THR A 76 -7.87 -21.00 -2.94
N GLN A 77 -7.55 -19.87 -2.31
CA GLN A 77 -8.41 -18.69 -2.31
C GLN A 77 -7.58 -17.43 -2.58
N ALA A 78 -7.74 -16.89 -3.76
CA ALA A 78 -7.12 -15.66 -4.19
C ALA A 78 -8.18 -14.68 -4.71
N TYR A 79 -7.86 -13.41 -4.66
CA TYR A 79 -8.67 -12.32 -5.17
C TYR A 79 -7.84 -11.49 -6.16
N MET A 80 -8.53 -10.82 -7.06
CA MET A 80 -7.96 -9.76 -7.87
C MET A 80 -8.63 -8.46 -7.46
N LEU A 81 -7.82 -7.49 -7.05
CA LEU A 81 -8.27 -6.17 -6.67
C LEU A 81 -8.10 -5.22 -7.86
N GLU A 82 -9.17 -4.57 -8.28
CA GLU A 82 -9.16 -3.51 -9.29
C GLU A 82 -9.06 -2.17 -8.58
N PHE A 83 -7.89 -1.55 -8.65
CA PHE A 83 -7.67 -0.19 -8.20
C PHE A 83 -8.02 0.77 -9.32
N GLY A 84 -9.03 1.59 -9.11
CA GLY A 84 -9.40 2.70 -9.99
C GLY A 84 -9.40 4.02 -9.24
N GLU A 85 -9.71 5.10 -9.93
CA GLU A 85 -9.75 6.44 -9.32
C GLU A 85 -10.78 6.48 -8.19
N ASN A 86 -10.30 6.66 -6.97
CA ASN A 86 -11.07 6.75 -5.73
C ASN A 86 -11.87 5.48 -5.35
N TYR A 87 -11.52 4.30 -5.90
CA TYR A 87 -12.18 3.06 -5.53
C TYR A 87 -11.29 1.83 -5.67
N ILE A 88 -11.67 0.76 -4.97
CA ILE A 88 -11.17 -0.61 -5.18
C ILE A 88 -12.38 -1.52 -5.35
N ARG A 89 -12.37 -2.40 -6.36
CA ARG A 89 -13.34 -3.47 -6.56
C ARG A 89 -12.67 -4.83 -6.45
N VAL A 90 -13.45 -5.82 -6.05
CA VAL A 90 -12.93 -7.15 -5.72
C VAL A 90 -13.49 -8.20 -6.66
N TYR A 91 -12.59 -9.05 -7.18
CA TYR A 91 -12.91 -10.16 -8.05
C TYR A 91 -12.42 -11.47 -7.46
N LYS A 92 -13.17 -12.54 -7.68
CA LYS A 92 -12.83 -13.90 -7.27
C LYS A 92 -13.40 -14.92 -8.25
N ASP A 93 -12.69 -16.02 -8.49
CA ASP A 93 -13.15 -17.17 -9.29
C ASP A 93 -13.68 -16.77 -10.70
N GLY A 94 -13.08 -15.76 -11.31
CA GLY A 94 -13.47 -15.27 -12.63
C GLY A 94 -14.80 -14.52 -12.67
N GLY A 95 -15.22 -13.91 -11.54
CA GLY A 95 -16.37 -13.03 -11.40
C GLY A 95 -16.11 -11.84 -10.50
N GLN A 96 -16.90 -10.77 -10.65
CA GLN A 96 -16.91 -9.64 -9.73
C GLN A 96 -17.70 -10.02 -8.47
N ILE A 97 -17.19 -9.66 -7.30
CA ILE A 97 -17.92 -9.89 -6.06
C ILE A 97 -18.96 -8.79 -5.89
N GLU A 98 -20.20 -9.21 -5.66
CA GLU A 98 -21.33 -8.33 -5.50
C GLU A 98 -22.03 -8.56 -4.15
N THR A 99 -22.73 -7.53 -3.66
CA THR A 99 -23.47 -7.57 -2.41
C THR A 99 -24.75 -6.73 -2.52
N GLY A 100 -25.68 -6.96 -1.61
CA GLY A 100 -26.91 -6.18 -1.53
C GLY A 100 -28.05 -6.70 -2.41
N SER A 101 -29.19 -5.97 -2.35
CA SER A 101 -30.37 -6.21 -3.18
C SER A 101 -31.00 -4.85 -3.55
N PRO A 102 -30.93 -4.40 -4.82
CA PRO A 102 -30.29 -5.07 -5.96
C PRO A 102 -28.79 -5.27 -5.79
N SER A 103 -28.25 -6.28 -6.47
CA SER A 103 -26.83 -6.61 -6.38
C SER A 103 -25.96 -5.49 -6.94
N ALA A 104 -24.90 -5.15 -6.22
CA ALA A 104 -23.93 -4.15 -6.61
C ALA A 104 -22.51 -4.63 -6.32
N PRO A 105 -21.51 -4.21 -7.12
CA PRO A 105 -20.12 -4.56 -6.85
C PRO A 105 -19.67 -4.16 -5.45
N VAL A 106 -18.95 -5.05 -4.79
CA VAL A 106 -18.23 -4.70 -3.55
C VAL A 106 -17.19 -3.66 -3.91
N GLU A 107 -17.36 -2.46 -3.37
CA GLU A 107 -16.52 -1.31 -3.65
C GLU A 107 -16.04 -0.66 -2.35
N ILE A 108 -14.74 -0.44 -2.27
CA ILE A 108 -14.07 0.25 -1.16
C ILE A 108 -13.64 1.62 -1.67
N THR A 109 -14.07 2.68 -0.99
CA THR A 109 -13.69 4.05 -1.34
C THR A 109 -12.23 4.30 -0.96
N THR A 110 -11.50 4.98 -1.85
CA THR A 110 -10.11 5.39 -1.62
C THR A 110 -9.92 6.86 -1.96
N THR A 111 -8.74 7.39 -1.70
CA THR A 111 -8.34 8.76 -2.06
C THR A 111 -7.32 8.79 -3.22
N TYR A 112 -7.00 7.64 -3.80
CA TYR A 112 -5.97 7.53 -4.84
C TYR A 112 -6.50 8.03 -6.19
N ALA A 113 -5.79 9.00 -6.78
CA ALA A 113 -6.10 9.50 -8.11
C ALA A 113 -5.62 8.55 -9.21
N GLU A 114 -6.18 8.65 -10.43
CA GLU A 114 -5.80 7.83 -11.58
C GLU A 114 -4.28 7.84 -11.83
N ALA A 115 -3.64 9.02 -11.75
CA ALA A 115 -2.21 9.18 -12.01
C ALA A 115 -1.32 8.42 -11.02
N GLU A 116 -1.80 8.23 -9.78
CA GLU A 116 -1.06 7.62 -8.68
C GLU A 116 -1.14 6.08 -8.65
N LEU A 117 -2.11 5.50 -9.35
CA LEU A 117 -2.40 4.07 -9.26
C LEU A 117 -1.20 3.16 -9.54
N PHE A 118 -0.31 3.56 -10.47
CA PHE A 118 0.86 2.79 -10.83
C PHE A 118 2.09 3.09 -9.96
N GLU A 119 2.03 4.13 -9.14
CA GLU A 119 3.07 4.51 -8.17
C GLU A 119 2.83 3.87 -6.79
N LEU A 120 1.60 3.39 -6.52
CA LEU A 120 1.29 2.66 -5.30
C LEU A 120 2.21 1.46 -5.12
N GLN A 121 2.73 1.28 -3.91
CA GLN A 121 3.49 0.10 -3.53
C GLN A 121 2.65 -0.79 -2.61
N PHE A 122 2.81 -2.10 -2.75
CA PHE A 122 2.01 -3.07 -2.03
C PHE A 122 2.89 -4.09 -1.32
N ALA A 123 2.52 -4.43 -0.09
CA ALA A 123 3.06 -5.56 0.64
C ALA A 123 1.91 -6.27 1.34
N GLN A 124 1.82 -7.59 1.22
CA GLN A 124 0.76 -8.37 1.85
C GLN A 124 1.32 -9.20 3.01
N SER A 125 0.56 -9.22 4.10
CA SER A 125 0.76 -10.12 5.23
C SER A 125 -0.58 -10.69 5.65
N ALA A 126 -0.76 -12.00 5.50
CA ALA A 126 -2.02 -12.68 5.78
C ALA A 126 -3.23 -11.97 5.12
N ASP A 127 -4.22 -11.55 5.91
CA ASP A 127 -5.45 -10.89 5.47
C ASP A 127 -5.34 -9.37 5.29
N ILE A 128 -4.12 -8.82 5.34
CA ILE A 128 -3.88 -7.38 5.25
C ILE A 128 -2.96 -7.08 4.07
N LEU A 129 -3.40 -6.17 3.21
CA LEU A 129 -2.59 -5.55 2.16
C LEU A 129 -2.18 -4.15 2.62
N TYR A 130 -0.90 -3.95 2.84
CA TYR A 130 -0.31 -2.64 3.12
C TYR A 130 -0.13 -1.88 1.82
N ILE A 131 -0.54 -0.63 1.82
CA ILE A 131 -0.51 0.26 0.64
C ILE A 131 0.27 1.51 1.04
N THR A 132 1.28 1.84 0.26
CA THR A 132 2.08 3.05 0.50
C THR A 132 2.21 3.89 -0.77
N HIS A 133 2.23 5.20 -0.59
CA HIS A 133 2.46 6.19 -1.63
C HIS A 133 3.03 7.46 -1.00
N TYR A 134 3.86 8.22 -1.71
CA TYR A 134 4.54 9.38 -1.14
C TYR A 134 3.60 10.56 -0.80
N ASN A 135 2.40 10.63 -1.40
CA ASN A 135 1.39 11.68 -1.14
C ASN A 135 0.29 11.25 -0.15
N HIS A 136 0.29 9.99 0.29
CA HIS A 136 -0.77 9.45 1.14
C HIS A 136 -0.18 8.76 2.36
N ASP A 137 -0.88 8.85 3.48
CA ASP A 137 -0.53 8.07 4.65
C ASP A 137 -0.57 6.57 4.33
N PRO A 138 0.36 5.77 4.85
CA PRO A 138 0.32 4.33 4.70
C PRO A 138 -1.02 3.77 5.15
N ALA A 139 -1.61 2.91 4.33
CA ALA A 139 -2.92 2.34 4.56
C ALA A 139 -2.89 0.81 4.64
N GLN A 140 -3.88 0.24 5.30
CA GLN A 140 -4.12 -1.19 5.43
C GLN A 140 -5.48 -1.51 4.84
N LEU A 141 -5.49 -2.34 3.81
CA LEU A 141 -6.71 -2.97 3.30
C LEU A 141 -6.86 -4.34 3.94
N SER A 142 -7.81 -4.46 4.86
CA SER A 142 -8.08 -5.69 5.61
C SER A 142 -9.31 -6.39 5.06
N ARG A 143 -9.22 -7.72 4.93
CA ARG A 143 -10.30 -8.59 4.51
C ARG A 143 -10.89 -9.33 5.71
N THR A 144 -12.18 -9.21 5.94
CA THR A 144 -12.89 -9.99 6.97
C THR A 144 -13.73 -11.10 6.34
N SER A 145 -14.31 -10.87 5.15
CA SER A 145 -15.04 -11.88 4.39
C SER A 145 -14.92 -11.61 2.89
N HIS A 146 -15.61 -12.38 2.05
CA HIS A 146 -15.62 -12.14 0.60
C HIS A 146 -16.15 -10.76 0.24
N THR A 147 -17.14 -10.27 0.98
CA THR A 147 -17.83 -9.00 0.73
C THR A 147 -17.46 -7.89 1.71
N ALA A 148 -16.70 -8.20 2.78
CA ALA A 148 -16.36 -7.25 3.83
C ALA A 148 -14.85 -6.93 3.80
N TRP A 149 -14.56 -5.73 3.39
CA TRP A 149 -13.22 -5.15 3.26
C TRP A 149 -13.19 -3.78 3.91
N THR A 150 -12.10 -3.46 4.58
CA THR A 150 -11.92 -2.18 5.26
C THR A 150 -10.58 -1.59 4.89
N LEU A 151 -10.58 -0.33 4.42
CA LEU A 151 -9.37 0.46 4.22
C LEU A 151 -9.24 1.43 5.38
N ALA A 152 -8.14 1.37 6.10
CA ALA A 152 -7.81 2.25 7.23
C ALA A 152 -6.36 2.72 7.14
N ALA A 153 -6.05 3.86 7.74
CA ALA A 153 -4.66 4.29 7.91
C ALA A 153 -3.90 3.28 8.79
N SER A 154 -2.64 3.04 8.46
CA SER A 154 -1.77 2.21 9.29
C SER A 154 -1.41 2.96 10.57
N VAL A 155 -1.68 2.35 11.71
CA VAL A 155 -1.22 2.86 12.99
C VAL A 155 0.17 2.28 13.24
N PHE A 156 1.14 3.14 13.41
CA PHE A 156 2.50 2.74 13.76
C PHE A 156 2.70 2.97 15.26
N GLU A 157 3.22 1.96 15.94
CA GLU A 157 3.79 2.19 17.26
C GLU A 157 5.09 2.96 17.08
N ASP A 158 5.16 4.15 17.66
CA ASP A 158 6.35 4.97 17.62
C ASP A 158 7.38 4.52 18.65
N GLY A 159 8.64 4.74 18.38
CA GLY A 159 9.75 4.33 19.26
C GLY A 159 10.73 3.34 18.59
N PRO A 160 11.64 2.74 19.34
CA PRO A 160 11.82 2.90 20.79
C PRO A 160 12.39 4.27 21.20
N TYR A 161 11.92 4.77 22.33
CA TYR A 161 12.46 5.98 22.97
C TYR A 161 13.34 5.60 24.15
N LEU A 162 14.21 6.52 24.56
CA LEU A 162 14.85 6.47 25.85
C LEU A 162 13.81 6.71 26.96
N ASP A 163 14.19 6.42 28.19
CA ASP A 163 13.33 6.68 29.35
C ASP A 163 12.85 8.12 29.36
N GLU A 164 11.61 8.33 29.79
CA GLU A 164 11.01 9.66 29.86
C GLU A 164 11.84 10.56 30.78
N ASN A 165 12.05 11.81 30.36
CA ASN A 165 12.68 12.82 31.22
C ASN A 165 11.73 13.20 32.37
N ILE A 166 12.07 12.81 33.58
CA ILE A 166 11.33 13.10 34.82
C ILE A 166 11.85 14.35 35.55
N THR A 167 12.80 15.10 34.95
CA THR A 167 13.30 16.35 35.54
C THR A 167 12.37 17.52 35.22
N ASP A 168 12.56 18.67 35.87
CA ASP A 168 11.78 19.89 35.61
C ASP A 168 12.13 20.58 34.28
N THR A 169 12.97 19.95 33.44
CA THR A 169 13.35 20.50 32.13
C THR A 169 12.16 20.43 31.16
N THR A 170 11.73 21.59 30.68
CA THR A 170 10.66 21.72 29.69
C THR A 170 11.23 22.06 28.32
N LEU A 171 10.52 21.65 27.28
CA LEU A 171 10.81 21.96 25.88
C LEU A 171 9.76 22.92 25.34
N THR A 172 10.20 24.04 24.80
CA THR A 172 9.31 25.04 24.20
C THR A 172 9.56 25.11 22.68
N PRO A 173 8.59 24.68 21.85
CA PRO A 173 8.69 24.83 20.41
C PRO A 173 8.39 26.27 19.99
N SER A 174 9.06 26.78 18.95
CA SER A 174 8.82 28.12 18.38
C SER A 174 7.56 28.19 17.50
N GLY A 175 6.94 27.07 17.19
CA GLY A 175 5.72 26.96 16.37
C GLY A 175 5.13 25.56 16.44
N THR A 176 4.00 25.34 15.76
CA THR A 176 3.28 24.05 15.74
C THR A 176 3.43 23.27 14.43
N THR A 177 3.95 23.91 13.39
CA THR A 177 4.08 23.30 12.06
C THR A 177 5.35 23.79 11.36
N GLY A 178 5.84 22.98 10.41
CA GLY A 178 7.02 23.31 9.61
C GLY A 178 8.33 23.11 10.34
N SER A 179 9.40 23.75 9.84
CA SER A 179 10.73 23.74 10.50
C SER A 179 10.70 24.70 11.68
N ILE A 180 10.77 24.15 12.89
CA ILE A 180 10.69 24.91 14.15
C ILE A 180 11.94 24.69 14.99
N ASN A 181 12.25 25.68 15.85
CA ASN A 181 13.26 25.54 16.88
C ASN A 181 12.62 25.02 18.18
N ILE A 182 13.33 24.14 18.85
CA ILE A 182 12.94 23.65 20.19
C ILE A 182 13.97 24.17 21.18
N THR A 183 13.50 24.93 22.19
CA THR A 183 14.34 25.46 23.26
C THR A 183 14.09 24.70 24.55
N ALA A 184 15.12 24.18 25.15
CA ALA A 184 15.06 23.56 26.46
C ALA A 184 15.28 24.58 27.57
N SER A 185 14.52 24.51 28.67
CA SER A 185 14.68 25.36 29.85
C SER A 185 15.99 25.10 30.62
N ALA A 186 16.51 23.86 30.52
CA ALA A 186 17.76 23.41 31.11
C ALA A 186 18.34 22.24 30.30
N VAL A 187 19.54 21.83 30.60
CA VAL A 187 20.17 20.64 29.99
C VAL A 187 19.92 19.36 30.79
N THR A 188 19.48 19.48 32.01
CA THR A 188 19.23 18.35 32.92
C THR A 188 18.18 17.42 32.32
N GLY A 189 18.45 16.11 32.35
CA GLY A 189 17.56 15.10 31.75
C GLY A 189 17.64 14.96 30.23
N ILE A 190 18.40 15.80 29.54
CA ILE A 190 18.64 15.67 28.09
C ILE A 190 20.05 15.11 27.92
N ASN A 191 20.17 13.92 27.29
CA ASN A 191 21.45 13.26 27.02
C ASN A 191 22.36 13.16 28.27
N GLY A 192 21.81 12.79 29.42
CA GLY A 192 22.56 12.69 30.69
C GLY A 192 23.09 14.04 31.21
N GLY A 193 22.43 15.17 30.85
CA GLY A 193 22.79 16.50 31.30
C GLY A 193 23.68 17.30 30.36
N THR A 194 23.93 16.78 29.14
CA THR A 194 24.73 17.49 28.11
C THR A 194 23.88 18.39 27.20
N GLY A 195 22.55 18.25 27.26
CA GLY A 195 21.63 18.93 26.34
C GLY A 195 21.62 18.31 24.95
N PHE A 196 21.04 19.01 23.98
CA PHE A 196 21.04 18.56 22.57
C PHE A 196 22.43 18.68 21.98
N VAL A 197 22.85 17.66 21.26
CA VAL A 197 24.17 17.56 20.62
C VAL A 197 24.03 17.24 19.13
N ALA A 198 25.10 17.44 18.36
CA ALA A 198 25.09 17.18 16.92
C ALA A 198 24.71 15.73 16.55
N ALA A 199 24.97 14.77 17.44
CA ALA A 199 24.58 13.37 17.23
C ALA A 199 23.06 13.13 17.33
N ASP A 200 22.27 14.11 17.76
CA ASP A 200 20.80 14.00 17.82
C ASP A 200 20.13 14.32 16.47
N VAL A 201 20.91 14.76 15.49
CA VAL A 201 20.38 14.98 14.14
C VAL A 201 19.87 13.66 13.56
N GLY A 202 18.59 13.65 13.15
CA GLY A 202 17.91 12.45 12.63
C GLY A 202 17.26 11.58 13.71
N ARG A 203 17.36 11.91 14.99
CA ARG A 203 16.64 11.22 16.07
C ARG A 203 15.19 11.71 16.17
N LEU A 204 14.31 10.81 16.58
CA LEU A 204 12.92 11.14 16.92
C LEU A 204 12.86 11.67 18.35
N ILE A 205 12.09 12.72 18.55
CA ILE A 205 11.81 13.31 19.86
C ILE A 205 10.30 13.26 20.09
N ARG A 206 9.91 12.66 21.24
CA ARG A 206 8.53 12.72 21.69
C ARG A 206 8.40 13.85 22.73
N ILE A 207 7.53 14.80 22.45
CA ILE A 207 7.23 15.90 23.38
C ILE A 207 5.84 15.63 23.96
N GLY A 208 5.77 15.41 25.27
CA GLY A 208 4.53 15.33 26.04
C GLY A 208 4.04 16.74 26.41
N HIS A 209 2.75 16.98 26.31
CA HIS A 209 2.15 18.19 26.88
C HIS A 209 1.91 17.97 28.36
N ILE A 210 2.50 18.80 29.21
CA ILE A 210 2.20 18.78 30.65
C ILE A 210 0.84 19.46 30.82
N ALA A 211 -0.19 18.67 31.11
CA ALA A 211 -1.49 19.21 31.47
C ALA A 211 -1.38 20.04 32.74
N ALA A 212 -2.03 21.20 32.75
CA ALA A 212 -2.11 22.04 33.95
C ALA A 212 -2.70 21.24 35.13
N GLU A 213 -2.24 21.54 36.34
CA GLU A 213 -2.82 20.90 37.53
C GLU A 213 -4.28 21.32 37.68
N TRP A 214 -5.14 20.34 37.99
CA TRP A 214 -6.53 20.58 38.32
C TRP A 214 -6.63 21.51 39.53
N GLN A 215 -7.45 22.55 39.43
CA GLN A 215 -7.69 23.48 40.52
C GLN A 215 -9.15 23.40 40.96
N GLN A 216 -9.35 23.32 42.25
CA GLN A 216 -10.70 23.39 42.84
C GLN A 216 -11.32 24.79 42.59
N ASN A 217 -12.61 24.83 42.27
CA ASN A 217 -13.36 26.04 41.96
C ASN A 217 -12.84 26.83 40.73
N HIS A 218 -12.22 26.14 39.78
CA HIS A 218 -11.83 26.72 38.50
C HIS A 218 -12.77 26.23 37.39
N SER A 219 -13.18 27.14 36.52
CA SER A 219 -14.06 26.81 35.38
C SER A 219 -13.27 26.17 34.25
N TYR A 220 -13.70 25.00 33.80
CA TYR A 220 -13.11 24.29 32.66
C TYR A 220 -14.10 24.23 31.49
N SER A 221 -13.60 24.46 30.30
CA SER A 221 -14.33 24.29 29.05
C SER A 221 -14.15 22.87 28.51
N VAL A 222 -15.12 22.41 27.74
CA VAL A 222 -15.02 21.11 27.05
C VAL A 222 -13.74 21.04 26.20
N GLY A 223 -12.99 19.95 26.34
CA GLY A 223 -11.69 19.77 25.70
C GLY A 223 -10.49 20.27 26.52
N ASN A 224 -10.71 20.96 27.67
CA ASN A 224 -9.59 21.28 28.53
C ASN A 224 -9.01 20.00 29.16
N VAL A 225 -7.70 19.87 29.11
CA VAL A 225 -6.97 18.74 29.67
C VAL A 225 -6.24 19.21 30.94
N VAL A 226 -6.48 18.53 32.04
CA VAL A 226 -5.86 18.80 33.35
C VAL A 226 -5.38 17.51 33.99
N ARG A 227 -4.37 17.60 34.85
CA ARG A 227 -3.90 16.46 35.64
C ARG A 227 -4.32 16.64 37.11
N ASN A 228 -4.60 15.54 37.76
CA ASN A 228 -4.72 15.46 39.19
C ASN A 228 -3.92 14.28 39.69
N SER A 229 -2.85 14.55 40.37
CA SER A 229 -1.80 13.58 40.72
C SER A 229 -1.25 12.92 39.46
N ASP A 230 -1.26 11.60 39.37
CA ASP A 230 -0.70 10.82 38.25
C ASP A 230 -1.68 10.59 37.09
N ARG A 231 -2.86 11.21 37.14
CA ARG A 231 -3.91 10.99 36.11
C ARG A 231 -4.25 12.26 35.38
N VAL A 232 -4.43 12.10 34.07
CA VAL A 232 -4.87 13.17 33.17
C VAL A 232 -6.35 12.98 32.88
N TYR A 233 -7.09 14.10 32.92
CA TYR A 233 -8.53 14.15 32.70
C TYR A 233 -8.83 15.15 31.61
N GLU A 234 -9.76 14.80 30.72
CA GLU A 234 -10.32 15.72 29.75
C GLU A 234 -11.70 16.18 30.22
N CYS A 235 -11.96 17.46 30.15
CA CYS A 235 -13.26 18.05 30.46
C CYS A 235 -14.26 17.69 29.34
N ILE A 236 -15.17 16.77 29.58
CA ILE A 236 -16.24 16.35 28.65
C ILE A 236 -17.53 17.19 28.81
N ARG A 237 -17.66 17.95 29.89
CA ARG A 237 -18.79 18.84 30.15
C ARG A 237 -18.31 20.04 30.93
N ALA A 238 -18.56 21.26 30.39
CA ALA A 238 -18.17 22.49 31.05
C ALA A 238 -18.86 22.64 32.43
N GLY A 239 -18.09 23.13 33.41
CA GLY A 239 -18.56 23.32 34.78
C GLY A 239 -17.47 23.97 35.64
N THR A 240 -17.83 24.23 36.87
CA THR A 240 -16.93 24.70 37.94
C THR A 240 -16.79 23.63 39.00
#